data_cca5dd24f4fdd2505c2693c08470019d
#
_entry.id   cca5dd24f4fdd2505c2693c08470019d
#
_cell.length_a   1.000
_cell.length_b   1.000
_cell.length_c   1.000
_cell.angle_alpha   90.00
_cell.angle_beta   90.00
_cell.angle_gamma   90.00
#
_symmetry.space_group_name_H-M   'P 1'
#
loop_
_entity.id
_entity.type
_entity.pdbx_description
1 polymer ?
#
loop_
_entity_poly.entity_id
_entity_poly.type
_entity_poly.pdbx_seq_one_letter_code
_entity_poly.pdbx_strand_id
1 'polypeptide(L)'
;MDEEQFNIACVFPNIAAQIRNSLGTLHLAAAQLAPALERERDPELDAKAALLDQSYYQLLRLVNNLNVAGSLGQEGPLPVRDRDMVEAIQMICDATQSLADLRNIRLEFRCTSAHHVCAFHYFAIEQLVYQLLSNAFKFTPAGGTVRVELKFASRRVLLSVADTGCGIQEDQIPVLFDRYLHDDLLTARPHGLGLGLPICQHIAEGHGGTMMAESRPGKGARFTLSFPDRRCGTLDVSDVKFDYSGGHNQTLLALADALPVQAFSHRNLD
;
A
#
# COMPACT_ATOMS: atom_id res chain seq x y z
N MET A 1 30.84 26.34 16.71
CA MET A 1 29.49 26.15 17.28
C MET A 1 28.78 25.36 16.22
N ASP A 2 28.84 24.05 16.32
CA ASP A 2 28.18 23.13 15.38
C ASP A 2 26.69 23.19 15.69
N GLU A 3 25.91 23.70 14.73
CA GLU A 3 24.47 23.53 14.73
C GLU A 3 24.23 22.02 14.60
N GLU A 4 23.84 21.39 15.70
CA GLU A 4 23.21 20.05 15.66
C GLU A 4 21.96 20.18 14.78
N GLN A 5 22.09 19.85 13.52
CA GLN A 5 20.94 19.56 12.66
C GLN A 5 20.22 18.39 13.33
N PHE A 6 19.18 18.72 14.08
CA PHE A 6 18.26 17.78 14.69
C PHE A 6 17.74 16.89 13.56
N ASN A 7 18.32 15.69 13.45
CA ASN A 7 18.00 14.79 12.34
C ASN A 7 16.60 14.22 12.59
N ILE A 8 15.62 14.93 12.10
CA ILE A 8 14.19 14.63 12.23
C ILE A 8 13.92 13.17 11.84
N ALA A 9 14.67 12.61 10.89
CA ALA A 9 14.55 11.22 10.46
C ALA A 9 14.80 10.20 11.59
N CYS A 10 15.65 10.53 12.59
CA CYS A 10 15.88 9.65 13.74
C CYS A 10 14.73 9.69 14.77
N VAL A 11 13.92 10.73 14.75
CA VAL A 11 12.81 10.93 15.71
C VAL A 11 11.52 10.29 15.21
N PHE A 12 11.34 10.22 13.89
CA PHE A 12 10.11 9.66 13.26
C PHE A 12 9.74 8.26 13.73
N PRO A 13 10.64 7.27 13.85
CA PRO A 13 10.28 5.92 14.31
C PRO A 13 9.71 5.92 15.72
N ASN A 14 10.29 6.74 16.63
CA ASN A 14 9.81 6.83 18.01
C ASN A 14 8.46 7.50 18.11
N ILE A 15 8.23 8.59 17.38
CA ILE A 15 6.94 9.27 17.31
C ILE A 15 5.89 8.32 16.72
N ALA A 16 6.20 7.64 15.62
CA ALA A 16 5.32 6.68 14.99
C ALA A 16 4.93 5.53 15.95
N ALA A 17 5.90 5.00 16.71
CA ALA A 17 5.65 3.97 17.72
C ALA A 17 4.72 4.48 18.83
N GLN A 18 4.94 5.71 19.32
CA GLN A 18 4.11 6.29 20.37
C GLN A 18 2.66 6.55 19.90
N ILE A 19 2.50 7.08 18.67
CA ILE A 19 1.18 7.28 18.07
C ILE A 19 0.48 5.93 17.87
N ARG A 20 1.17 4.90 17.37
CA ARG A 20 0.63 3.55 17.20
C ARG A 20 0.12 2.97 18.52
N ASN A 21 0.89 3.11 19.60
CA ASN A 21 0.47 2.63 20.93
C ASN A 21 -0.78 3.35 21.42
N SER A 22 -0.86 4.67 21.24
CA SER A 22 -2.05 5.45 21.62
C SER A 22 -3.27 5.07 20.81
N LEU A 23 -3.10 4.89 19.49
CA LEU A 23 -4.16 4.41 18.60
C LEU A 23 -4.63 3.01 18.99
N GLY A 24 -3.72 2.08 19.33
CA GLY A 24 -4.06 0.74 19.80
C GLY A 24 -4.91 0.77 21.10
N THR A 25 -4.58 1.65 22.04
CA THR A 25 -5.38 1.84 23.26
C THR A 25 -6.79 2.36 22.95
N LEU A 26 -6.90 3.34 22.03
CA LEU A 26 -8.21 3.86 21.61
C LEU A 26 -9.04 2.79 20.89
N HIS A 27 -8.43 1.99 20.04
CA HIS A 27 -9.12 0.89 19.34
C HIS A 27 -9.61 -0.18 20.30
N LEU A 28 -8.79 -0.58 21.29
CA LEU A 28 -9.21 -1.51 22.35
C LEU A 28 -10.40 -0.98 23.15
N ALA A 29 -10.39 0.30 23.52
CA ALA A 29 -11.51 0.93 24.22
C ALA A 29 -12.78 0.95 23.34
N ALA A 30 -12.66 1.26 22.06
CA ALA A 30 -13.77 1.22 21.12
C ALA A 30 -14.35 -0.19 20.96
N ALA A 31 -13.50 -1.22 20.87
CA ALA A 31 -13.94 -2.62 20.79
C ALA A 31 -14.67 -3.08 22.06
N GLN A 32 -14.33 -2.55 23.25
CA GLN A 32 -15.05 -2.82 24.49
C GLN A 32 -16.41 -2.12 24.53
N LEU A 33 -16.54 -0.93 23.92
CA LEU A 33 -17.81 -0.19 23.86
C LEU A 33 -18.78 -0.77 22.81
N ALA A 34 -18.26 -1.39 21.77
CA ALA A 34 -19.04 -2.01 20.71
C ALA A 34 -18.54 -3.44 20.41
N PRO A 35 -18.81 -4.42 21.32
CA PRO A 35 -18.38 -5.80 21.13
C PRO A 35 -18.98 -6.42 19.86
N ALA A 36 -18.25 -7.33 19.20
CA ALA A 36 -18.66 -7.97 17.96
C ALA A 36 -20.06 -8.59 18.02
N LEU A 37 -20.43 -9.24 19.14
CA LEU A 37 -21.77 -9.84 19.36
C LEU A 37 -22.89 -8.80 19.40
N GLU A 38 -22.63 -7.59 19.87
CA GLU A 38 -23.62 -6.51 19.88
C GLU A 38 -23.71 -5.85 18.51
N ARG A 39 -22.57 -5.68 17.82
CA ARG A 39 -22.51 -5.18 16.43
C ARG A 39 -23.28 -6.09 15.46
N GLU A 40 -23.21 -7.43 15.66
CA GLU A 40 -23.97 -8.40 14.86
C GLU A 40 -25.50 -8.23 15.02
N ARG A 41 -25.95 -7.81 16.20
CA ARG A 41 -27.37 -7.66 16.56
C ARG A 41 -27.95 -6.28 16.23
N ASP A 42 -27.10 -5.26 16.22
CA ASP A 42 -27.50 -3.87 16.02
C ASP A 42 -26.74 -3.26 14.81
N PRO A 43 -27.40 -3.18 13.65
CA PRO A 43 -26.82 -2.62 12.43
C PRO A 43 -26.43 -1.13 12.55
N GLU A 44 -27.12 -0.37 13.42
CA GLU A 44 -26.77 1.04 13.65
C GLU A 44 -25.48 1.17 14.49
N LEU A 45 -25.33 0.31 15.49
CA LEU A 45 -24.09 0.22 16.26
C LEU A 45 -22.94 -0.25 15.39
N ASP A 46 -23.13 -1.26 14.50
CA ASP A 46 -22.10 -1.73 13.59
C ASP A 46 -21.67 -0.63 12.61
N ALA A 47 -22.59 0.15 12.06
CA ALA A 47 -22.27 1.26 11.18
C ALA A 47 -21.42 2.34 11.88
N LYS A 48 -21.72 2.67 13.13
CA LYS A 48 -20.95 3.62 13.94
C LYS A 48 -19.56 3.07 14.27
N ALA A 49 -19.49 1.80 14.68
CA ALA A 49 -18.23 1.12 14.97
C ALA A 49 -17.36 0.99 13.71
N ALA A 50 -17.93 0.66 12.55
CA ALA A 50 -17.22 0.58 11.27
C ALA A 50 -16.60 1.93 10.88
N LEU A 51 -17.25 3.07 11.19
CA LEU A 51 -16.67 4.39 10.96
C LEU A 51 -15.45 4.66 11.86
N LEU A 52 -15.52 4.23 13.14
CA LEU A 52 -14.38 4.32 14.06
C LEU A 52 -13.22 3.43 13.58
N ASP A 53 -13.53 2.19 13.19
CA ASP A 53 -12.53 1.25 12.65
C ASP A 53 -11.87 1.79 11.38
N GLN A 54 -12.65 2.32 10.43
CA GLN A 54 -12.12 2.96 9.24
C GLN A 54 -11.13 4.08 9.61
N SER A 55 -11.51 4.97 10.51
CA SER A 55 -10.67 6.09 10.95
C SER A 55 -9.39 5.60 11.62
N TYR A 56 -9.49 4.56 12.44
CA TYR A 56 -8.36 3.91 13.07
C TYR A 56 -7.37 3.32 12.04
N TYR A 57 -7.87 2.54 11.08
CA TYR A 57 -7.05 1.95 10.02
C TYR A 57 -6.40 3.02 9.13
N GLN A 58 -7.09 4.11 8.82
CA GLN A 58 -6.52 5.23 8.07
C GLN A 58 -5.38 5.91 8.83
N LEU A 59 -5.55 6.17 10.13
CA LEU A 59 -4.50 6.75 10.98
C LEU A 59 -3.31 5.80 11.13
N LEU A 60 -3.56 4.50 11.33
CA LEU A 60 -2.50 3.50 11.43
C LEU A 60 -1.70 3.38 10.14
N ARG A 61 -2.38 3.42 8.99
CA ARG A 61 -1.73 3.46 7.66
C ARG A 61 -0.87 4.71 7.49
N LEU A 62 -1.38 5.87 7.92
CA LEU A 62 -0.63 7.13 7.88
C LEU A 62 0.67 7.02 8.69
N VAL A 63 0.60 6.49 9.92
CA VAL A 63 1.75 6.27 10.79
C VAL A 63 2.76 5.30 10.16
N ASN A 64 2.28 4.22 9.52
CA ASN A 64 3.14 3.28 8.82
C ASN A 64 3.85 3.93 7.62
N ASN A 65 3.14 4.73 6.83
CA ASN A 65 3.72 5.45 5.71
C ASN A 65 4.76 6.50 6.18
N LEU A 66 4.50 7.21 7.28
CA LEU A 66 5.46 8.14 7.88
C LEU A 66 6.72 7.42 8.36
N ASN A 67 6.58 6.24 8.98
CA ASN A 67 7.73 5.45 9.44
C ASN A 67 8.61 5.02 8.26
N VAL A 68 8.00 4.53 7.17
CA VAL A 68 8.73 4.19 5.94
C VAL A 68 9.35 5.45 5.31
N ALA A 69 8.62 6.55 5.24
CA ALA A 69 9.13 7.81 4.72
C ALA A 69 10.35 8.32 5.52
N GLY A 70 10.38 8.14 6.84
CA GLY A 70 11.52 8.45 7.69
C GLY A 70 12.77 7.61 7.39
N SER A 71 12.60 6.39 6.86
CA SER A 71 13.71 5.51 6.45
C SER A 71 14.18 5.74 5.01
N LEU A 72 13.47 6.54 4.22
CA LEU A 72 13.78 6.82 2.81
C LEU A 72 15.14 7.54 2.57
N GLY A 73 15.84 7.95 3.63
CA GLY A 73 17.19 8.53 3.55
C GLY A 73 18.31 7.53 3.85
N GLN A 74 17.99 6.32 4.28
CA GLN A 74 18.98 5.29 4.55
C GLN A 74 19.30 4.58 3.23
N GLU A 75 20.47 4.89 2.68
CA GLU A 75 20.98 4.27 1.46
C GLU A 75 21.45 2.83 1.75
N GLY A 76 20.95 1.89 0.96
CA GLY A 76 21.42 0.51 1.00
C GLY A 76 20.51 -0.42 0.18
N PRO A 77 21.06 -1.50 -0.36
CA PRO A 77 20.26 -2.50 -1.04
C PRO A 77 19.34 -3.22 -0.04
N LEU A 78 18.09 -3.45 -0.44
CA LEU A 78 17.15 -4.25 0.35
C LEU A 78 17.64 -5.71 0.48
N PRO A 79 17.42 -6.37 1.62
CA PRO A 79 17.74 -7.79 1.79
C PRO A 79 16.79 -8.66 0.95
N VAL A 80 17.22 -9.00 -0.26
CA VAL A 80 16.44 -9.82 -1.19
C VAL A 80 16.61 -11.31 -0.95
N ARG A 81 15.59 -12.10 -1.30
CA ARG A 81 15.58 -13.58 -1.27
C ARG A 81 14.94 -14.09 -2.55
N ASP A 82 15.34 -15.30 -2.96
CA ASP A 82 14.74 -16.01 -4.08
C ASP A 82 13.35 -16.53 -3.67
N ARG A 83 12.31 -16.06 -4.35
CA ARG A 83 10.90 -16.43 -4.12
C ARG A 83 10.11 -16.42 -5.42
N ASP A 84 9.01 -17.16 -5.48
CA ASP A 84 8.12 -17.12 -6.62
C ASP A 84 7.35 -15.79 -6.66
N MET A 85 7.66 -14.98 -7.66
CA MET A 85 7.06 -13.66 -7.85
C MET A 85 5.60 -13.76 -8.31
N VAL A 86 5.26 -14.79 -9.10
CA VAL A 86 3.89 -14.97 -9.60
C VAL A 86 2.97 -15.33 -8.45
N GLU A 87 3.37 -16.29 -7.61
CA GLU A 87 2.62 -16.68 -6.42
C GLU A 87 2.44 -15.47 -5.46
N ALA A 88 3.52 -14.73 -5.20
CA ALA A 88 3.47 -13.56 -4.31
C ALA A 88 2.44 -12.50 -4.78
N ILE A 89 2.44 -12.16 -6.06
CA ILE A 89 1.50 -11.16 -6.60
C ILE A 89 0.07 -11.71 -6.68
N GLN A 90 -0.10 -12.99 -7.03
CA GLN A 90 -1.41 -13.64 -7.04
C GLN A 90 -2.04 -13.61 -5.64
N MET A 91 -1.30 -13.95 -4.58
CA MET A 91 -1.80 -13.92 -3.21
C MET A 91 -2.30 -12.51 -2.80
N ILE A 92 -1.58 -11.45 -3.18
CA ILE A 92 -2.00 -10.06 -2.91
C ILE A 92 -3.30 -9.73 -3.66
N CYS A 93 -3.40 -10.13 -4.93
CA CYS A 93 -4.61 -9.89 -5.73
C CYS A 93 -5.81 -10.65 -5.17
N ASP A 94 -5.63 -11.92 -4.78
CA ASP A 94 -6.70 -12.75 -4.20
C ASP A 94 -7.19 -12.17 -2.87
N ALA A 95 -6.28 -11.75 -1.99
CA ALA A 95 -6.62 -11.09 -0.74
C ALA A 95 -7.37 -9.76 -0.93
N THR A 96 -7.18 -9.11 -2.08
CA THR A 96 -7.79 -7.81 -2.39
C THR A 96 -9.13 -7.92 -3.11
N GLN A 97 -9.46 -9.11 -3.66
CA GLN A 97 -10.61 -9.29 -4.56
C GLN A 97 -11.94 -8.90 -3.91
N SER A 98 -12.21 -9.36 -2.69
CA SER A 98 -13.45 -9.03 -1.95
C SER A 98 -13.61 -7.52 -1.73
N LEU A 99 -12.51 -6.81 -1.49
CA LEU A 99 -12.52 -5.35 -1.30
C LEU A 99 -12.72 -4.59 -2.61
N ALA A 100 -12.22 -5.12 -3.74
CA ALA A 100 -12.51 -4.59 -5.06
C ALA A 100 -14.00 -4.73 -5.40
N ASP A 101 -14.61 -5.87 -5.05
CA ASP A 101 -16.04 -6.13 -5.26
C ASP A 101 -16.92 -5.15 -4.47
N LEU A 102 -16.55 -4.82 -3.21
CA LEU A 102 -17.24 -3.79 -2.42
C LEU A 102 -17.22 -2.40 -3.07
N ARG A 103 -16.19 -2.12 -3.87
CA ARG A 103 -16.06 -0.88 -4.66
C ARG A 103 -16.73 -0.98 -6.03
N ASN A 104 -17.27 -2.15 -6.38
CA ASN A 104 -17.73 -2.47 -7.73
C ASN A 104 -16.64 -2.22 -8.78
N ILE A 105 -15.39 -2.61 -8.47
CA ILE A 105 -14.23 -2.52 -9.35
C ILE A 105 -13.82 -3.93 -9.76
N ARG A 106 -13.62 -4.15 -11.08
CA ARG A 106 -13.07 -5.41 -11.59
C ARG A 106 -11.58 -5.42 -11.40
N LEU A 107 -11.08 -6.29 -10.50
CA LEU A 107 -9.66 -6.53 -10.34
C LEU A 107 -9.24 -7.72 -11.22
N GLU A 108 -8.19 -7.55 -12.04
CA GLU A 108 -7.64 -8.58 -12.90
C GLU A 108 -6.15 -8.77 -12.65
N PHE A 109 -5.70 -9.99 -12.39
CA PHE A 109 -4.28 -10.34 -12.44
C PHE A 109 -3.94 -11.01 -13.77
N ARG A 110 -2.85 -10.61 -14.41
CA ARG A 110 -2.36 -11.19 -15.66
C ARG A 110 -0.88 -11.49 -15.58
N CYS A 111 -0.54 -12.75 -15.83
CA CYS A 111 0.82 -13.20 -16.02
C CYS A 111 0.81 -14.31 -17.08
N THR A 112 1.84 -14.37 -17.94
CA THR A 112 1.99 -15.45 -18.92
C THR A 112 2.68 -16.67 -18.36
N SER A 113 3.42 -16.53 -17.25
CA SER A 113 4.12 -17.60 -16.55
C SER A 113 3.30 -18.07 -15.36
N ALA A 114 3.24 -19.39 -15.14
CA ALA A 114 2.60 -19.95 -13.95
C ALA A 114 3.47 -19.79 -12.69
N HIS A 115 4.80 -19.85 -12.86
CA HIS A 115 5.79 -19.68 -11.80
C HIS A 115 7.00 -18.92 -12.32
N HIS A 116 7.59 -18.06 -11.49
CA HIS A 116 8.87 -17.40 -11.79
C HIS A 116 9.60 -17.02 -10.51
N VAL A 117 10.72 -17.70 -10.26
CA VAL A 117 11.54 -17.44 -9.07
C VAL A 117 12.61 -16.40 -9.38
N CYS A 118 12.61 -15.31 -8.64
CA CYS A 118 13.63 -14.26 -8.71
C CYS A 118 13.90 -13.66 -7.31
N ALA A 119 14.99 -12.91 -7.20
CA ALA A 119 15.40 -12.28 -5.94
C ALA A 119 14.68 -10.95 -5.73
N PHE A 120 13.88 -10.86 -4.67
CA PHE A 120 13.22 -9.62 -4.24
C PHE A 120 12.97 -9.61 -2.73
N HIS A 121 12.68 -8.42 -2.19
CA HIS A 121 12.25 -8.27 -0.81
C HIS A 121 10.72 -8.30 -0.75
N TYR A 122 10.14 -9.41 -0.26
CA TYR A 122 8.70 -9.68 -0.31
C TYR A 122 7.85 -8.52 0.24
N PHE A 123 8.12 -8.10 1.48
CA PHE A 123 7.30 -7.08 2.15
C PHE A 123 7.38 -5.69 1.48
N ALA A 124 8.53 -5.36 0.90
CA ALA A 124 8.66 -4.11 0.15
C ALA A 124 7.84 -4.16 -1.15
N ILE A 125 7.90 -5.28 -1.89
CA ILE A 125 7.07 -5.46 -3.09
C ILE A 125 5.59 -5.50 -2.74
N GLU A 126 5.20 -6.21 -1.67
CA GLU A 126 3.82 -6.23 -1.16
C GLU A 126 3.33 -4.82 -0.84
N GLN A 127 4.11 -4.04 -0.10
CA GLN A 127 3.80 -2.65 0.22
C GLN A 127 3.65 -1.79 -1.05
N LEU A 128 4.56 -1.94 -2.03
CA LEU A 128 4.48 -1.23 -3.30
C LEU A 128 3.17 -1.57 -4.03
N VAL A 129 2.83 -2.85 -4.14
CA VAL A 129 1.59 -3.29 -4.81
C VAL A 129 0.37 -2.71 -4.11
N TYR A 130 0.30 -2.74 -2.79
CA TYR A 130 -0.81 -2.14 -2.05
C TYR A 130 -0.89 -0.62 -2.21
N GLN A 131 0.23 0.10 -2.29
CA GLN A 131 0.21 1.54 -2.56
C GLN A 131 -0.37 1.83 -3.95
N LEU A 132 0.02 1.06 -4.96
CA LEU A 132 -0.50 1.20 -6.32
C LEU A 132 -1.98 0.80 -6.42
N LEU A 133 -2.41 -0.30 -5.78
CA LEU A 133 -3.81 -0.73 -5.71
C LEU A 133 -4.69 0.30 -5.01
N SER A 134 -4.20 0.87 -3.90
CA SER A 134 -4.92 1.94 -3.19
C SER A 134 -5.14 3.16 -4.09
N ASN A 135 -4.12 3.59 -4.83
CA ASN A 135 -4.27 4.68 -5.79
C ASN A 135 -5.26 4.32 -6.89
N ALA A 136 -5.14 3.12 -7.48
CA ALA A 136 -6.05 2.64 -8.51
C ALA A 136 -7.50 2.63 -8.02
N PHE A 137 -7.77 2.12 -6.81
CA PHE A 137 -9.14 2.08 -6.25
C PHE A 137 -9.69 3.48 -5.93
N LYS A 138 -8.85 4.41 -5.48
CA LYS A 138 -9.29 5.80 -5.20
C LYS A 138 -9.79 6.50 -6.45
N PHE A 139 -9.10 6.31 -7.56
CA PHE A 139 -9.33 7.09 -8.78
C PHE A 139 -10.16 6.36 -9.83
N THR A 140 -10.46 5.07 -9.63
CA THR A 140 -11.34 4.29 -10.51
C THR A 140 -12.80 4.41 -10.04
N PRO A 141 -13.73 4.85 -10.89
CA PRO A 141 -15.16 4.86 -10.57
C PRO A 141 -15.70 3.43 -10.49
N ALA A 142 -16.87 3.28 -9.85
CA ALA A 142 -17.62 2.02 -9.84
C ALA A 142 -17.90 1.54 -11.28
N GLY A 143 -17.75 0.24 -11.51
CA GLY A 143 -17.83 -0.38 -12.84
C GLY A 143 -16.52 -0.33 -13.63
N GLY A 144 -15.48 0.35 -13.10
CA GLY A 144 -14.15 0.40 -13.72
C GLY A 144 -13.34 -0.88 -13.52
N THR A 145 -12.14 -0.89 -14.10
CA THR A 145 -11.22 -2.04 -14.06
C THR A 145 -9.85 -1.61 -13.55
N VAL A 146 -9.31 -2.40 -12.65
CA VAL A 146 -7.90 -2.33 -12.21
C VAL A 146 -7.22 -3.61 -12.64
N ARG A 147 -6.07 -3.49 -13.32
CA ARG A 147 -5.30 -4.64 -13.81
C ARG A 147 -3.89 -4.62 -13.23
N VAL A 148 -3.54 -5.71 -12.57
CA VAL A 148 -2.17 -6.03 -12.18
C VAL A 148 -1.57 -6.93 -13.24
N GLU A 149 -0.45 -6.55 -13.83
CA GLU A 149 0.19 -7.32 -14.89
C GLU A 149 1.66 -7.56 -14.53
N LEU A 150 2.08 -8.83 -14.63
CA LEU A 150 3.46 -9.26 -14.37
C LEU A 150 4.06 -9.85 -15.64
N LYS A 151 5.21 -9.32 -16.05
CA LYS A 151 5.96 -9.75 -17.23
C LYS A 151 7.44 -9.94 -16.91
N PHE A 152 8.03 -10.91 -17.56
CA PHE A 152 9.46 -11.19 -17.50
C PHE A 152 10.06 -11.04 -18.91
N ALA A 153 10.83 -9.99 -19.12
CA ALA A 153 11.39 -9.65 -20.42
C ALA A 153 12.76 -8.99 -20.30
N SER A 154 13.67 -9.31 -21.21
CA SER A 154 14.99 -8.67 -21.32
C SER A 154 15.78 -8.65 -20.00
N ARG A 155 15.72 -9.74 -19.22
CA ARG A 155 16.33 -9.86 -17.88
C ARG A 155 15.80 -8.86 -16.85
N ARG A 156 14.56 -8.45 -17.02
CA ARG A 156 13.86 -7.58 -16.09
C ARG A 156 12.50 -8.15 -15.71
N VAL A 157 12.14 -7.94 -14.46
CA VAL A 157 10.78 -8.09 -13.98
C VAL A 157 10.05 -6.78 -14.21
N LEU A 158 8.89 -6.84 -14.82
CA LEU A 158 7.98 -5.72 -15.03
C LEU A 158 6.67 -5.99 -14.33
N LEU A 159 6.39 -5.26 -13.27
CA LEU A 159 5.15 -5.33 -12.52
C LEU A 159 4.40 -4.02 -12.72
N SER A 160 3.22 -4.07 -13.30
CA SER A 160 2.41 -2.88 -13.53
C SER A 160 1.01 -2.99 -12.91
N VAL A 161 0.52 -1.86 -12.41
CA VAL A 161 -0.87 -1.67 -12.00
C VAL A 161 -1.47 -0.59 -12.90
N ALA A 162 -2.53 -0.94 -13.62
CA ALA A 162 -3.23 -0.04 -14.53
C ALA A 162 -4.70 0.07 -14.12
N ASP A 163 -5.22 1.28 -14.14
CA ASP A 163 -6.61 1.60 -13.85
C ASP A 163 -7.34 2.24 -15.04
N THR A 164 -8.66 2.27 -14.98
CA THR A 164 -9.52 2.96 -15.95
C THR A 164 -10.16 4.22 -15.36
N GLY A 165 -9.43 4.90 -14.47
CA GLY A 165 -9.90 6.07 -13.73
C GLY A 165 -9.82 7.38 -14.50
N CYS A 166 -9.81 8.48 -13.74
CA CYS A 166 -9.79 9.83 -14.30
C CYS A 166 -8.49 10.19 -15.04
N GLY A 167 -7.41 9.41 -14.84
CA GLY A 167 -6.09 9.73 -15.39
C GLY A 167 -5.43 10.93 -14.71
N ILE A 168 -4.25 11.30 -15.21
CA ILE A 168 -3.36 12.31 -14.64
C ILE A 168 -3.01 13.33 -15.74
N GLN A 169 -2.96 14.59 -15.40
CA GLN A 169 -2.55 15.66 -16.32
C GLN A 169 -1.06 15.52 -16.66
N GLU A 170 -0.67 15.87 -17.90
CA GLU A 170 0.70 15.67 -18.38
C GLU A 170 1.74 16.47 -17.58
N ASP A 171 1.39 17.65 -17.10
CA ASP A 171 2.23 18.51 -16.27
C ASP A 171 2.49 17.95 -14.87
N GLN A 172 1.64 17.05 -14.37
CA GLN A 172 1.77 16.40 -13.08
C GLN A 172 2.64 15.13 -13.12
N ILE A 173 2.77 14.48 -14.28
CA ILE A 173 3.50 13.21 -14.41
C ILE A 173 4.97 13.30 -13.96
N PRO A 174 5.75 14.34 -14.33
CA PRO A 174 7.16 14.44 -13.94
C PRO A 174 7.40 14.52 -12.44
N VAL A 175 6.44 15.07 -11.69
CA VAL A 175 6.57 15.33 -10.24
C VAL A 175 5.86 14.31 -9.36
N LEU A 176 5.26 13.24 -9.95
CA LEU A 176 4.49 12.25 -9.20
C LEU A 176 5.28 11.49 -8.13
N PHE A 177 6.56 11.25 -8.41
CA PHE A 177 7.45 10.46 -7.55
C PHE A 177 8.31 11.34 -6.65
N ASP A 178 8.28 12.66 -6.82
CA ASP A 178 9.08 13.58 -6.05
C ASP A 178 8.57 13.68 -4.61
N ARG A 179 9.50 13.65 -3.68
CA ARG A 179 9.20 13.77 -2.25
C ARG A 179 8.79 15.21 -1.95
N TYR A 180 7.67 15.40 -1.28
CA TYR A 180 7.27 16.68 -0.67
C TYR A 180 7.08 17.88 -1.62
N LEU A 181 6.96 17.70 -2.92
CA LEU A 181 6.91 18.78 -3.92
C LEU A 181 5.55 19.48 -4.05
N HIS A 182 4.83 19.61 -2.96
CA HIS A 182 3.70 20.51 -3.02
C HIS A 182 3.82 21.51 -1.88
N ASP A 183 4.20 22.72 -2.20
CA ASP A 183 4.23 23.91 -1.34
C ASP A 183 2.91 24.16 -0.58
N ASP A 184 1.85 23.45 -0.93
CA ASP A 184 0.54 23.45 -0.28
C ASP A 184 0.34 22.29 0.72
N LEU A 185 1.29 22.09 1.65
CA LEU A 185 1.07 21.21 2.82
C LEU A 185 -0.13 21.67 3.68
N LEU A 186 -0.60 22.90 3.47
CA LEU A 186 -1.71 23.53 4.21
C LEU A 186 -3.07 23.37 3.51
N THR A 187 -3.11 22.97 2.24
CA THR A 187 -4.38 22.66 1.57
C THR A 187 -4.73 21.21 1.83
N ALA A 188 -5.75 20.99 2.67
CA ALA A 188 -6.31 19.67 2.93
C ALA A 188 -6.68 18.98 1.62
N ARG A 189 -5.83 18.04 1.16
CA ARG A 189 -6.18 17.18 0.02
C ARG A 189 -7.08 16.07 0.51
N PRO A 190 -8.19 15.81 -0.16
CA PRO A 190 -9.13 14.76 0.25
C PRO A 190 -8.54 13.33 0.12
N HIS A 191 -7.28 13.18 -0.32
CA HIS A 191 -6.73 11.88 -0.73
C HIS A 191 -5.39 11.47 -0.07
N GLY A 192 -4.99 12.08 1.06
CA GLY A 192 -3.82 11.68 1.86
C GLY A 192 -2.55 12.51 1.58
N LEU A 193 -1.45 12.20 2.31
CA LEU A 193 -0.19 12.97 2.33
C LEU A 193 0.67 12.88 1.06
N GLY A 194 0.27 12.13 0.03
CA GLY A 194 1.08 11.98 -1.19
C GLY A 194 2.35 11.12 -1.02
N LEU A 195 2.50 10.37 0.07
CA LEU A 195 3.70 9.57 0.34
C LEU A 195 3.75 8.23 -0.42
N GLY A 196 2.65 7.75 -0.99
CA GLY A 196 2.56 6.42 -1.58
C GLY A 196 3.51 6.22 -2.77
N LEU A 197 3.53 7.13 -3.73
CA LEU A 197 4.39 7.03 -4.91
C LEU A 197 5.87 7.26 -4.61
N PRO A 198 6.30 8.22 -3.77
CA PRO A 198 7.67 8.30 -3.26
C PRO A 198 8.14 7.02 -2.57
N ILE A 199 7.30 6.35 -1.79
CA ILE A 199 7.59 5.03 -1.19
C ILE A 199 7.82 3.99 -2.28
N CYS A 200 6.96 3.94 -3.31
CA CYS A 200 7.12 3.03 -4.45
C CYS A 200 8.44 3.26 -5.19
N GLN A 201 8.82 4.52 -5.41
CA GLN A 201 10.09 4.88 -6.03
C GLN A 201 11.29 4.36 -5.22
N HIS A 202 11.29 4.60 -3.91
CA HIS A 202 12.35 4.12 -3.02
C HIS A 202 12.47 2.59 -3.02
N ILE A 203 11.33 1.88 -2.98
CA ILE A 203 11.31 0.42 -3.06
C ILE A 203 11.92 -0.05 -4.39
N ALA A 204 11.61 0.62 -5.49
CA ALA A 204 12.17 0.32 -6.80
C ALA A 204 13.70 0.50 -6.81
N GLU A 205 14.19 1.61 -6.29
CA GLU A 205 15.63 1.92 -6.17
C GLU A 205 16.35 0.88 -5.30
N GLY A 206 15.78 0.49 -4.17
CA GLY A 206 16.30 -0.56 -3.29
C GLY A 206 16.42 -1.95 -3.96
N HIS A 207 15.65 -2.20 -5.03
CA HIS A 207 15.77 -3.39 -5.88
C HIS A 207 16.70 -3.18 -7.10
N GLY A 208 17.35 -2.01 -7.23
CA GLY A 208 18.14 -1.64 -8.41
C GLY A 208 17.26 -1.42 -9.64
N GLY A 209 16.06 -0.98 -9.42
CA GLY A 209 15.03 -0.76 -10.42
C GLY A 209 14.59 0.69 -10.55
N THR A 210 13.48 0.90 -11.27
CA THR A 210 12.88 2.21 -11.52
C THR A 210 11.36 2.10 -11.55
N MET A 211 10.69 3.20 -11.18
CA MET A 211 9.24 3.38 -11.39
C MET A 211 8.99 4.21 -12.65
N MET A 212 7.92 3.87 -13.36
CA MET A 212 7.45 4.61 -14.53
C MET A 212 5.94 4.85 -14.37
N ALA A 213 5.47 6.00 -14.87
CA ALA A 213 4.05 6.35 -14.92
C ALA A 213 3.67 6.70 -16.36
N GLU A 214 2.55 6.14 -16.81
CA GLU A 214 1.92 6.44 -18.09
C GLU A 214 0.46 6.77 -17.82
N SER A 215 -0.01 7.93 -18.26
CA SER A 215 -1.39 8.33 -18.07
C SER A 215 -1.83 9.32 -19.14
N ARG A 216 -3.14 9.38 -19.34
CA ARG A 216 -3.82 10.44 -20.08
C ARG A 216 -5.11 10.81 -19.39
N PRO A 217 -5.50 12.08 -19.32
CA PRO A 217 -6.76 12.50 -18.75
C PRO A 217 -7.95 11.72 -19.34
N GLY A 218 -8.79 11.17 -18.48
CA GLY A 218 -9.96 10.37 -18.86
C GLY A 218 -9.66 8.96 -19.38
N LYS A 219 -8.39 8.50 -19.38
CA LYS A 219 -7.99 7.18 -19.88
C LYS A 219 -7.34 6.29 -18.80
N GLY A 220 -7.38 6.74 -17.54
CA GLY A 220 -6.73 6.05 -16.43
C GLY A 220 -5.22 6.27 -16.39
N ALA A 221 -4.58 5.54 -15.49
CA ALA A 221 -3.13 5.56 -15.30
C ALA A 221 -2.56 4.14 -15.27
N ARG A 222 -1.27 4.03 -15.57
CA ARG A 222 -0.47 2.82 -15.43
C ARG A 222 0.82 3.18 -14.71
N PHE A 223 1.08 2.49 -13.61
CA PHE A 223 2.35 2.57 -12.89
C PHE A 223 3.11 1.27 -13.06
N THR A 224 4.38 1.32 -13.46
CA THR A 224 5.20 0.15 -13.73
C THR A 224 6.48 0.19 -12.92
N LEU A 225 6.69 -0.83 -12.10
CA LEU A 225 7.98 -1.16 -11.48
C LEU A 225 8.78 -2.00 -12.48
N SER A 226 10.04 -1.65 -12.70
CA SER A 226 11.00 -2.42 -13.48
C SER A 226 12.25 -2.65 -12.66
N PHE A 227 12.67 -3.90 -12.41
CA PHE A 227 13.91 -4.23 -11.71
C PHE A 227 14.60 -5.46 -12.31
N PRO A 228 15.92 -5.69 -12.02
CA PRO A 228 16.66 -6.82 -12.60
C PRO A 228 16.06 -8.17 -12.22
N ASP A 229 15.82 -9.02 -13.22
CA ASP A 229 15.47 -10.42 -13.06
C ASP A 229 16.73 -11.23 -12.81
N ARG A 230 17.01 -11.52 -11.54
CA ARG A 230 18.18 -12.27 -11.08
C ARG A 230 17.84 -13.16 -9.90
N ARG A 231 18.69 -14.14 -9.63
CA ARG A 231 18.64 -14.94 -8.40
C ARG A 231 19.80 -14.55 -7.48
N CYS A 232 19.59 -14.64 -6.18
CA CYS A 232 20.63 -14.43 -5.17
C CYS A 232 21.17 -15.74 -4.58
N GLY A 233 20.56 -16.90 -4.90
CA GLY A 233 20.95 -18.21 -4.40
C GLY A 233 20.49 -18.51 -2.96
N THR A 234 19.73 -17.62 -2.35
CA THR A 234 19.17 -17.81 -1.01
C THR A 234 17.66 -17.91 -1.11
N LEU A 235 17.14 -19.12 -0.99
CA LEU A 235 15.69 -19.36 -0.99
C LEU A 235 15.06 -18.81 0.29
N ASP A 236 13.92 -18.17 0.13
CA ASP A 236 13.06 -17.85 1.27
C ASP A 236 12.20 -19.10 1.58
N VAL A 237 12.60 -19.82 2.62
CA VAL A 237 11.91 -21.03 3.10
C VAL A 237 10.98 -20.70 4.27
N SER A 238 10.91 -19.42 4.66
CA SER A 238 10.11 -19.02 5.80
C SER A 238 8.65 -18.80 5.40
N ASP A 239 7.78 -19.73 5.79
CA ASP A 239 6.32 -19.54 5.85
C ASP A 239 5.91 -18.55 6.96
N VAL A 240 6.87 -17.91 7.63
CA VAL A 240 6.59 -16.98 8.70
C VAL A 240 6.05 -15.69 8.07
N LYS A 241 4.74 -15.56 8.06
CA LYS A 241 4.07 -14.27 7.85
C LYS A 241 4.45 -13.37 9.02
N PHE A 242 5.45 -12.52 8.85
CA PHE A 242 5.69 -11.44 9.81
C PHE A 242 4.46 -10.53 9.81
N ASP A 243 3.73 -10.52 10.92
CA ASP A 243 2.60 -9.64 11.10
C ASP A 243 3.08 -8.23 11.43
N TYR A 244 3.29 -7.42 10.39
CA TYR A 244 3.57 -5.99 10.54
C TYR A 244 2.31 -5.18 10.86
N SER A 245 1.13 -5.79 10.77
CA SER A 245 -0.15 -5.15 11.06
C SER A 245 -0.50 -5.18 12.55
N GLY A 246 0.27 -5.92 13.36
CA GLY A 246 0.03 -6.04 14.81
C GLY A 246 -1.27 -6.77 15.13
N GLY A 247 -1.63 -7.80 14.36
CA GLY A 247 -2.87 -8.57 14.51
C GLY A 247 -4.06 -8.01 13.71
N HIS A 248 -3.86 -6.94 12.93
CA HIS A 248 -4.89 -6.37 12.08
C HIS A 248 -4.90 -6.97 10.68
N ASN A 249 -6.04 -6.94 10.00
CA ASN A 249 -6.12 -7.34 8.60
C ASN A 249 -5.25 -6.42 7.73
N GLN A 250 -4.15 -6.97 7.20
CA GLN A 250 -3.13 -6.24 6.46
C GLN A 250 -3.69 -5.59 5.18
N THR A 251 -4.60 -6.28 4.49
CA THR A 251 -5.20 -5.78 3.25
C THR A 251 -6.14 -4.60 3.53
N LEU A 252 -6.96 -4.69 4.59
CA LEU A 252 -7.79 -3.57 5.05
C LEU A 252 -6.93 -2.37 5.44
N LEU A 253 -5.84 -2.61 6.19
CA LEU A 253 -4.90 -1.56 6.59
C LEU A 253 -4.29 -0.87 5.37
N ALA A 254 -3.79 -1.66 4.43
CA ALA A 254 -3.11 -1.14 3.25
C ALA A 254 -4.02 -0.35 2.31
N LEU A 255 -5.31 -0.66 2.28
CA LEU A 255 -6.30 -0.05 1.39
C LEU A 255 -7.27 0.91 2.11
N ALA A 256 -7.08 1.17 3.42
CA ALA A 256 -8.03 1.90 4.27
C ALA A 256 -8.52 3.23 3.70
N ASP A 257 -7.65 3.99 3.02
CA ASP A 257 -8.01 5.28 2.42
C ASP A 257 -8.87 5.15 1.14
N ALA A 258 -8.91 3.97 0.53
CA ALA A 258 -9.60 3.73 -0.74
C ALA A 258 -10.91 2.96 -0.56
N LEU A 259 -11.20 2.47 0.65
CA LEU A 259 -12.34 1.60 0.93
C LEU A 259 -13.52 2.38 1.51
N PRO A 260 -14.76 1.95 1.25
CA PRO A 260 -15.95 2.49 1.90
C PRO A 260 -16.07 1.99 3.34
N VAL A 261 -16.86 2.69 4.18
CA VAL A 261 -17.08 2.34 5.59
C VAL A 261 -17.54 0.88 5.78
N GLN A 262 -18.35 0.36 4.85
CA GLN A 262 -18.88 -1.02 4.89
C GLN A 262 -17.77 -2.09 4.89
N ALA A 263 -16.57 -1.78 4.36
CA ALA A 263 -15.43 -2.68 4.43
C ALA A 263 -14.96 -2.95 5.86
N PHE A 264 -15.30 -2.07 6.81
CA PHE A 264 -14.91 -2.13 8.22
C PHE A 264 -16.04 -2.62 9.13
N SER A 265 -17.13 -3.18 8.57
CA SER A 265 -18.15 -3.87 9.37
C SER A 265 -17.59 -5.12 10.05
N HIS A 266 -18.21 -5.56 11.15
CA HIS A 266 -17.75 -6.73 11.93
C HIS A 266 -17.53 -8.00 11.07
N ARG A 267 -18.23 -8.14 9.94
CA ARG A 267 -18.11 -9.31 9.05
C ARG A 267 -16.83 -9.35 8.22
N ASN A 268 -16.14 -8.25 8.11
CA ASN A 268 -14.96 -8.09 7.25
C ASN A 268 -13.67 -7.83 8.06
N LEU A 269 -13.75 -7.69 9.38
CA LEU A 269 -12.60 -7.40 10.24
C LEU A 269 -11.84 -8.68 10.66
N ASP A 270 -12.50 -9.83 10.64
CA ASP A 270 -11.92 -11.17 10.92
C ASP A 270 -11.25 -11.74 9.61
#